data_66a2ba8eb4b2a6d487d5857d1cb9d0d8
#
_entry.id   66a2ba8eb4b2a6d487d5857d1cb9d0d8
#
_cell.length_a   1.000
_cell.length_b   1.000
_cell.length_c   1.000
_cell.angle_alpha   90.00
_cell.angle_beta   90.00
_cell.angle_gamma   90.00
#
_symmetry.space_group_name_H-M   'P 1'
#
loop_
_entity.id
_entity.type
_entity.pdbx_description
1 polymer ?
#
loop_
_entity_poly.entity_id
_entity_poly.type
_entity_poly.pdbx_seq_one_letter_code
_entity_poly.pdbx_strand_id
1 'polypeptide(L)'
;MSTSLNFLLQATRVLHVGNYDEDELEMIYNFFIAVDNEILNDYYNRCTILSYNNDLELYVEITDSLIEIFEESEEYEKCILLKHQKEESLKIMNKIKN
;
A
#
# COMPACT_ATOMS: atom_id res chain seq x y z
N MET A 1 -4.23 12.40 8.41
CA MET A 1 -3.60 11.40 9.17
C MET A 1 -4.41 10.19 9.26
N SER A 2 -5.46 10.21 10.02
CA SER A 2 -6.33 9.06 10.13
C SER A 2 -6.97 8.67 8.81
N THR A 3 -7.08 9.60 7.87
CA THR A 3 -7.67 9.32 6.56
C THR A 3 -6.86 8.27 5.78
N SER A 4 -5.54 8.42 5.76
CA SER A 4 -4.67 7.47 5.07
C SER A 4 -4.74 6.09 5.71
N LEU A 5 -4.70 6.04 7.04
CA LEU A 5 -4.78 4.77 7.75
C LEU A 5 -6.14 4.11 7.53
N ASN A 6 -7.22 4.89 7.60
CA ASN A 6 -8.57 4.37 7.36
C ASN A 6 -8.68 3.78 5.96
N PHE A 7 -8.09 4.44 4.96
CA PHE A 7 -8.12 3.94 3.60
C PHE A 7 -7.38 2.61 3.49
N LEU A 8 -6.22 2.50 4.14
CA LEU A 8 -5.45 1.26 4.14
C LEU A 8 -6.24 0.11 4.77
N LEU A 9 -6.91 0.37 5.87
CA LEU A 9 -7.71 -0.64 6.54
C LEU A 9 -8.90 -1.07 5.67
N GLN A 10 -9.55 -0.13 5.01
CA GLN A 10 -10.64 -0.45 4.10
C GLN A 10 -10.17 -1.24 2.90
N ALA A 11 -9.02 -0.86 2.33
CA ALA A 11 -8.43 -1.59 1.21
C ALA A 11 -8.11 -3.03 1.60
N THR A 12 -7.54 -3.22 2.79
CA THR A 12 -7.25 -4.56 3.30
C THR A 12 -8.51 -5.40 3.38
N ARG A 13 -9.58 -4.82 3.93
CA ARG A 13 -10.85 -5.53 4.08
C ARG A 13 -11.42 -5.92 2.73
N VAL A 14 -11.46 -4.98 1.81
CA VAL A 14 -12.03 -5.21 0.48
C VAL A 14 -11.26 -6.31 -0.24
N LEU A 15 -9.95 -6.23 -0.25
CA LEU A 15 -9.11 -7.22 -0.95
C LEU A 15 -9.16 -8.59 -0.28
N HIS A 16 -9.21 -8.62 1.05
CA HIS A 16 -9.24 -9.87 1.80
C HIS A 16 -10.54 -10.63 1.57
N VAL A 17 -11.66 -9.94 1.57
CA VAL A 17 -12.96 -10.55 1.33
C VAL A 17 -13.10 -11.00 -0.12
N GLY A 18 -12.43 -10.30 -1.04
CA GLY A 18 -12.49 -10.63 -2.47
C GLY A 18 -13.79 -10.20 -3.13
N ASN A 19 -14.56 -9.38 -2.46
CA ASN A 19 -15.84 -8.90 -2.98
C ASN A 19 -15.71 -7.42 -3.37
N TYR A 20 -15.09 -7.18 -4.51
CA TYR A 20 -14.89 -5.84 -5.03
C TYR A 20 -15.16 -5.83 -6.54
N ASP A 21 -15.57 -4.67 -7.05
CA ASP A 21 -15.74 -4.49 -8.48
C ASP A 21 -14.51 -3.78 -9.08
N GLU A 22 -14.54 -3.61 -10.40
CA GLU A 22 -13.42 -2.97 -11.10
C GLU A 22 -13.22 -1.54 -10.65
N ASP A 23 -14.29 -0.81 -10.35
CA ASP A 23 -14.20 0.58 -9.93
C ASP A 23 -13.53 0.69 -8.56
N GLU A 24 -13.87 -0.19 -7.65
CA GLU A 24 -13.24 -0.22 -6.33
C GLU A 24 -11.76 -0.55 -6.42
N LEU A 25 -11.44 -1.53 -7.25
CA LEU A 25 -10.05 -1.94 -7.45
C LEU A 25 -9.23 -0.80 -8.05
N GLU A 26 -9.79 -0.10 -9.03
CA GLU A 26 -9.10 1.03 -9.66
C GLU A 26 -8.91 2.18 -8.68
N MET A 27 -9.89 2.42 -7.82
CA MET A 27 -9.78 3.46 -6.80
C MET A 27 -8.64 3.16 -5.84
N ILE A 28 -8.53 1.92 -5.40
CA ILE A 28 -7.45 1.49 -4.50
C ILE A 28 -6.11 1.65 -5.21
N TYR A 29 -6.01 1.21 -6.45
CA TYR A 29 -4.79 1.33 -7.23
C TYR A 29 -4.37 2.80 -7.37
N ASN A 30 -5.30 3.67 -7.73
CA ASN A 30 -4.99 5.10 -7.91
C ASN A 30 -4.49 5.73 -6.62
N PHE A 31 -5.06 5.34 -5.49
CA PHE A 31 -4.58 5.82 -4.20
C PHE A 31 -3.12 5.41 -3.98
N PHE A 32 -2.82 4.14 -4.26
CA PHE A 32 -1.49 3.62 -3.96
C PHE A 32 -0.40 4.23 -4.81
N ILE A 33 -0.67 4.48 -6.10
CA ILE A 33 0.35 5.11 -6.95
C ILE A 33 0.47 6.61 -6.70
N ALA A 34 -0.53 7.23 -6.07
CA ALA A 34 -0.49 8.65 -5.75
C ALA A 34 0.22 8.94 -4.42
N VAL A 35 0.55 7.92 -3.65
CA VAL A 35 1.25 8.08 -2.37
C VAL A 35 2.67 8.56 -2.66
N ASP A 36 3.01 9.73 -2.16
CA ASP A 36 4.33 10.33 -2.38
C ASP A 36 5.24 10.11 -1.16
N ASN A 37 6.46 10.64 -1.24
CA ASN A 37 7.43 10.48 -0.17
C ASN A 37 6.97 11.08 1.15
N GLU A 38 6.17 12.14 1.10
CA GLU A 38 5.67 12.77 2.32
C GLU A 38 4.74 11.81 3.06
N ILE A 39 3.85 11.16 2.34
CA ILE A 39 2.92 10.18 2.94
C ILE A 39 3.68 8.96 3.43
N LEU A 40 4.66 8.48 2.67
CA LEU A 40 5.48 7.34 3.08
C LEU A 40 6.26 7.65 4.36
N ASN A 41 6.77 8.89 4.48
CA ASN A 41 7.47 9.30 5.69
C ASN A 41 6.51 9.41 6.88
N ASP A 42 5.25 9.78 6.64
CA ASP A 42 4.25 9.80 7.69
C ASP A 42 4.01 8.38 8.21
N TYR A 43 3.92 7.41 7.31
CA TYR A 43 3.81 6.00 7.72
C TYR A 43 5.04 5.55 8.51
N TYR A 44 6.23 5.97 8.10
CA TYR A 44 7.47 5.66 8.79
C TYR A 44 7.43 6.21 10.22
N ASN A 45 7.00 7.46 10.38
CA ASN A 45 6.92 8.08 11.69
C ASN A 45 5.95 7.35 12.61
N ARG A 46 4.82 6.87 12.07
CA ARG A 46 3.87 6.08 12.85
C ARG A 46 4.47 4.77 13.29
N CYS A 47 5.23 4.12 12.43
CA CYS A 47 5.90 2.86 12.78
C CYS A 47 6.91 3.06 13.90
N THR A 48 7.54 4.23 13.95
CA THR A 48 8.53 4.54 14.98
C THR A 48 7.86 4.88 16.31
N ILE A 49 6.77 5.61 16.26
CA ILE A 49 6.09 6.11 17.46
C ILE A 49 5.16 5.05 18.04
N LEU A 50 4.43 4.36 17.18
CA LEU A 50 3.46 3.35 17.58
C LEU A 50 3.94 1.97 17.13
N SER A 51 4.73 1.34 17.97
CA SER A 51 5.42 0.09 17.62
C SER A 51 4.48 -1.07 17.27
N TYR A 52 3.25 -0.99 17.65
CA TYR A 52 2.26 -2.04 17.35
C TYR A 52 1.40 -1.74 16.14
N ASN A 53 1.52 -0.55 15.56
CA ASN A 53 0.69 -0.10 14.44
C ASN A 53 1.59 0.20 13.25
N ASN A 54 1.87 -0.80 12.46
CA ASN A 54 2.83 -0.72 11.36
C ASN A 54 2.12 -0.40 10.05
N ASP A 55 1.81 0.88 9.84
CA ASP A 55 1.12 1.35 8.64
C ASP A 55 1.90 1.05 7.36
N LEU A 56 3.23 1.17 7.44
CA LEU A 56 4.06 0.96 6.27
C LEU A 56 4.09 -0.50 5.86
N GLU A 57 4.14 -1.40 6.84
CA GLU A 57 4.08 -2.84 6.57
C GLU A 57 2.74 -3.21 5.93
N LEU A 58 1.65 -2.64 6.43
CA LEU A 58 0.34 -2.85 5.85
C LEU A 58 0.28 -2.36 4.41
N TYR A 59 0.88 -1.20 4.15
CA TYR A 59 0.94 -0.64 2.80
C TYR A 59 1.65 -1.61 1.85
N VAL A 60 2.77 -2.19 2.28
CA VAL A 60 3.51 -3.15 1.47
C VAL A 60 2.69 -4.41 1.21
N GLU A 61 2.00 -4.92 2.22
CA GLU A 61 1.15 -6.10 2.06
C GLU A 61 0.04 -5.88 1.04
N ILE A 62 -0.62 -4.72 1.11
CA ILE A 62 -1.69 -4.40 0.16
C ILE A 62 -1.12 -4.23 -1.25
N THR A 63 0.04 -3.60 -1.35
CA THR A 63 0.72 -3.43 -2.64
C THR A 63 1.01 -4.78 -3.27
N ASP A 64 1.49 -5.74 -2.50
CA ASP A 64 1.73 -7.10 -3.01
C ASP A 64 0.46 -7.76 -3.51
N SER A 65 -0.65 -7.58 -2.79
CA SER A 65 -1.93 -8.12 -3.21
C SER A 65 -2.40 -7.52 -4.53
N LEU A 66 -2.23 -6.20 -4.68
CA LEU A 66 -2.60 -5.52 -5.92
C LEU A 66 -1.74 -6.01 -7.10
N ILE A 67 -0.45 -6.19 -6.86
CA ILE A 67 0.45 -6.70 -7.90
C ILE A 67 -0.03 -8.07 -8.38
N GLU A 68 -0.35 -8.97 -7.46
CA GLU A 68 -0.86 -10.28 -7.81
C GLU A 68 -2.12 -10.20 -8.67
N ILE A 69 -3.06 -9.37 -8.27
CA ILE A 69 -4.33 -9.19 -9.00
C ILE A 69 -4.08 -8.69 -10.42
N PHE A 70 -3.22 -7.69 -10.57
CA PHE A 70 -2.96 -7.11 -11.87
C PHE A 70 -2.07 -8.00 -12.74
N GLU A 71 -1.22 -8.82 -12.15
CA GLU A 71 -0.47 -9.83 -12.91
C GLU A 71 -1.41 -10.87 -13.51
N GLU A 72 -2.41 -11.31 -12.76
CA GLU A 72 -3.39 -12.25 -13.26
C GLU A 72 -4.21 -11.70 -14.42
N SER A 73 -4.48 -10.39 -14.41
CA SER A 73 -5.22 -9.75 -15.49
C SER A 73 -4.30 -9.18 -16.58
N GLU A 74 -3.00 -9.46 -16.50
CA GLU A 74 -1.99 -9.05 -17.46
C GLU A 74 -1.85 -7.53 -17.61
N GLU A 75 -2.13 -6.79 -16.57
CA GLU A 75 -1.97 -5.34 -16.55
C GLU A 75 -0.59 -4.98 -15.99
N TYR A 76 0.44 -5.34 -16.76
CA TYR A 76 1.83 -5.26 -16.29
C TYR A 76 2.33 -3.84 -16.03
N GLU A 77 1.78 -2.85 -16.73
CA GLU A 77 2.15 -1.46 -16.48
C GLU A 77 1.78 -1.02 -15.07
N LYS A 78 0.62 -1.46 -14.59
CA LYS A 78 0.19 -1.19 -13.22
C LYS A 78 1.11 -1.88 -12.22
N CYS A 79 1.54 -3.09 -12.54
CA CYS A 79 2.46 -3.83 -11.69
C CYS A 79 3.81 -3.13 -11.54
N ILE A 80 4.31 -2.53 -12.61
CA ILE A 80 5.59 -1.82 -12.59
C ILE A 80 5.51 -0.64 -11.61
N LEU A 81 4.45 0.15 -11.69
CA LEU A 81 4.28 1.30 -10.80
C LEU A 81 4.13 0.87 -9.34
N LEU A 82 3.37 -0.20 -9.11
CA LEU A 82 3.19 -0.73 -7.76
C LEU A 82 4.50 -1.28 -7.19
N LYS A 83 5.28 -1.96 -8.00
CA LYS A 83 6.59 -2.48 -7.58
C LYS A 83 7.53 -1.35 -7.20
N HIS A 84 7.48 -0.24 -7.93
CA HIS A 84 8.27 0.94 -7.60
C HIS A 84 7.88 1.48 -6.22
N GLN A 85 6.58 1.60 -5.97
CA GLN A 85 6.08 2.07 -4.67
C GLN A 85 6.50 1.13 -3.55
N LYS A 86 6.45 -0.16 -3.81
CA LYS A 86 6.89 -1.15 -2.83
C LYS A 86 8.38 -0.97 -2.50
N GLU A 87 9.21 -0.78 -3.52
CA GLU A 87 10.65 -0.60 -3.31
C GLU A 87 10.95 0.63 -2.47
N GLU A 88 10.24 1.74 -2.73
CA GLU A 88 10.41 2.96 -1.94
C GLU A 88 9.99 2.74 -0.49
N SER A 89 8.91 2.01 -0.29
CA SER A 89 8.43 1.68 1.06
C SER A 89 9.44 0.81 1.80
N LEU A 90 10.02 -0.16 1.12
CA LEU A 90 11.01 -1.05 1.73
C LEU A 90 12.28 -0.31 2.12
N LYS A 91 12.70 0.69 1.34
CA LYS A 91 13.83 1.53 1.69
C LYS A 91 13.59 2.25 3.00
N ILE A 92 12.38 2.77 3.19
CA ILE A 92 12.01 3.45 4.43
C ILE A 92 11.95 2.46 5.59
N MET A 93 11.38 1.29 5.36
CA MET A 93 11.30 0.25 6.39
C MET A 93 12.69 -0.19 6.87
N ASN A 94 13.65 -0.24 5.97
CA ASN A 94 15.01 -0.60 6.34
C ASN A 94 15.64 0.39 7.32
N LYS A 95 15.23 1.65 7.24
CA LYS A 95 15.68 2.66 8.22
C LYS A 95 15.13 2.37 9.61
N ILE A 96 13.93 1.82 9.69
CA ILE A 96 13.33 1.48 10.97
C ILE A 96 14.10 0.32 11.63
N LYS A 97 14.47 -0.67 10.85
CA LYS A 97 15.14 -1.86 11.36
C LYS A 97 16.60 -1.63 11.72
N ASN A 98 17.19 -0.63 11.13
CA ASN A 98 18.58 -0.28 11.41
C ASN A 98 18.68 0.84 12.44
#